data_3b3d4ebca4be97a3a881d5e7dd9fe665
#
_entry.id   3b3d4ebca4be97a3a881d5e7dd9fe665
#
_cell.length_a   1.000
_cell.length_b   1.000
_cell.length_c   1.000
_cell.angle_alpha   90.00
_cell.angle_beta   90.00
_cell.angle_gamma   90.00
#
_symmetry.space_group_name_H-M   'P 1'
#
loop_
_entity.id
_entity.type
_entity.pdbx_description
1 polymer ?
#
loop_
_entity_poly.entity_id
_entity_poly.type
_entity_poly.pdbx_seq_one_letter_code
_entity_poly.pdbx_strand_id
1 'polypeptide(L)'
;MTQVVEIKIPDIGDFKDIPVIEVLVAPGDVVEKETSLITLETDKASMEVPSPQAGVVQKIKVKAGDKVSEGSVILTLAVTEQSADSTGSGTTNETSEKTVAALTAPTFGTISPQSIPHGDIHADVVVLGAGPGGYSAAFRAADLGKKVVLIERYSTLGGVCLNVGCIPSKALLHAAKVITEAKDVESHGIVFGKPQIDIDKLRAWKESVIGKLTKGLKALAKQRKIEVVHGSGKFLTPYLIQVKTTEGQKTVSFDHCII
;
A
#
# COMPACT_ATOMS: atom_id res chain seq x y z
N MET A 1 35.46 -8.77 -4.23
CA MET A 1 35.17 -10.16 -4.72
C MET A 1 33.70 -10.19 -5.11
N THR A 2 33.37 -10.75 -6.26
CA THR A 2 31.98 -10.86 -6.68
C THR A 2 31.38 -12.10 -6.04
N GLN A 3 30.42 -11.93 -5.15
CA GLN A 3 29.72 -13.03 -4.51
C GLN A 3 28.43 -13.33 -5.28
N VAL A 4 28.20 -14.61 -5.60
CA VAL A 4 26.94 -15.02 -6.23
C VAL A 4 25.97 -15.44 -5.14
N VAL A 5 24.81 -14.78 -5.10
CA VAL A 5 23.77 -15.03 -4.10
C VAL A 5 22.53 -15.57 -4.81
N GLU A 6 21.96 -16.66 -4.28
CA GLU A 6 20.69 -17.21 -4.76
C GLU A 6 19.53 -16.45 -4.11
N ILE A 7 18.64 -15.92 -4.95
CA ILE A 7 17.41 -15.29 -4.49
C ILE A 7 16.30 -16.33 -4.47
N LYS A 8 15.66 -16.45 -3.32
CA LYS A 8 14.59 -17.40 -3.05
C LYS A 8 13.28 -16.67 -2.81
N ILE A 9 12.18 -17.36 -3.05
CA ILE A 9 10.85 -16.86 -2.69
C ILE A 9 10.77 -16.73 -1.17
N PRO A 10 10.42 -15.55 -0.64
CA PRO A 10 10.21 -15.33 0.79
C PRO A 10 9.00 -16.14 1.29
N ASP A 11 8.75 -16.11 2.60
CA ASP A 11 7.51 -16.61 3.18
C ASP A 11 6.32 -15.84 2.60
N ILE A 12 5.48 -16.57 1.88
CA ILE A 12 4.26 -16.07 1.23
C ILE A 12 2.99 -16.67 1.88
N GLY A 13 3.12 -17.23 3.08
CA GLY A 13 2.06 -17.91 3.82
C GLY A 13 1.82 -19.35 3.33
N ASP A 14 0.64 -19.90 3.62
CA ASP A 14 0.28 -21.30 3.35
C ASP A 14 0.11 -21.65 1.86
N PHE A 15 0.62 -20.84 0.93
CA PHE A 15 0.48 -21.06 -0.50
C PHE A 15 1.59 -21.95 -1.05
N LYS A 16 1.19 -22.99 -1.83
CA LYS A 16 2.07 -23.92 -2.54
C LYS A 16 1.74 -23.93 -4.03
N ASP A 17 2.73 -24.22 -4.85
CA ASP A 17 2.56 -24.38 -6.31
C ASP A 17 1.93 -23.17 -7.00
N ILE A 18 2.39 -21.97 -6.65
CA ILE A 18 1.89 -20.70 -7.23
C ILE A 18 2.50 -20.50 -8.62
N PRO A 19 1.69 -20.21 -9.65
CA PRO A 19 2.19 -19.95 -10.99
C PRO A 19 2.90 -18.58 -11.05
N VAL A 20 4.05 -18.54 -11.74
CA VAL A 20 4.74 -17.33 -12.14
C VAL A 20 4.04 -16.78 -13.38
N ILE A 21 3.48 -15.56 -13.30
CA ILE A 21 2.84 -14.92 -14.47
C ILE A 21 3.89 -14.30 -15.37
N GLU A 22 4.83 -13.56 -14.76
CA GLU A 22 5.79 -12.76 -15.48
C GLU A 22 7.13 -12.73 -14.76
N VAL A 23 8.21 -12.67 -15.54
CA VAL A 23 9.57 -12.40 -15.07
C VAL A 23 9.95 -11.01 -15.54
N LEU A 24 10.17 -10.10 -14.60
CA LEU A 24 10.34 -8.66 -14.83
C LEU A 24 11.78 -8.25 -15.12
N VAL A 25 12.73 -9.20 -15.03
CA VAL A 25 14.17 -8.94 -15.19
C VAL A 25 14.79 -9.92 -16.17
N ALA A 26 15.90 -9.51 -16.81
CA ALA A 26 16.68 -10.32 -17.72
C ALA A 26 18.10 -10.57 -17.20
N PRO A 27 18.79 -11.65 -17.64
CA PRO A 27 20.21 -11.83 -17.33
C PRO A 27 21.04 -10.64 -17.83
N GLY A 28 21.84 -10.04 -16.92
CA GLY A 28 22.60 -8.83 -17.15
C GLY A 28 22.01 -7.55 -16.58
N ASP A 29 20.74 -7.56 -16.17
CA ASP A 29 20.12 -6.39 -15.59
C ASP A 29 20.70 -6.05 -14.22
N VAL A 30 20.86 -4.75 -13.96
CA VAL A 30 21.21 -4.21 -12.65
C VAL A 30 19.92 -3.99 -11.88
N VAL A 31 19.80 -4.64 -10.73
CA VAL A 31 18.63 -4.49 -9.83
C VAL A 31 19.07 -3.85 -8.53
N GLU A 32 18.24 -2.98 -8.02
CA GLU A 32 18.37 -2.38 -6.69
C GLU A 32 17.63 -3.21 -5.65
N LYS A 33 17.85 -2.93 -4.38
CA LYS A 33 17.03 -3.49 -3.31
C LYS A 33 15.58 -3.06 -3.50
N GLU A 34 14.63 -3.98 -3.29
CA GLU A 34 13.18 -3.80 -3.47
C GLU A 34 12.71 -3.73 -4.96
N THR A 35 13.60 -3.88 -5.94
CA THR A 35 13.19 -4.01 -7.35
C THR A 35 12.41 -5.30 -7.56
N SER A 36 11.24 -5.24 -8.19
CA SER A 36 10.39 -6.40 -8.49
C SER A 36 11.08 -7.33 -9.49
N LEU A 37 11.19 -8.61 -9.16
CA LEU A 37 11.89 -9.62 -9.96
C LEU A 37 10.95 -10.50 -10.78
N ILE A 38 9.88 -10.98 -10.15
CA ILE A 38 8.85 -11.81 -10.78
C ILE A 38 7.47 -11.45 -10.23
N THR A 39 6.43 -11.75 -10.99
CA THR A 39 5.03 -11.64 -10.55
C THR A 39 4.44 -13.05 -10.38
N LEU A 40 3.84 -13.29 -9.23
CA LEU A 40 3.13 -14.52 -8.87
C LEU A 40 1.63 -14.27 -8.87
N GLU A 41 0.82 -15.25 -9.25
CA GLU A 41 -0.64 -15.18 -9.19
C GLU A 41 -1.19 -16.21 -8.23
N THR A 42 -1.86 -15.72 -7.19
CA THR A 42 -2.65 -16.56 -6.29
C THR A 42 -4.13 -16.47 -6.68
N ASP A 43 -4.95 -17.35 -6.16
CA ASP A 43 -6.42 -17.33 -6.31
C ASP A 43 -7.07 -16.03 -5.76
N LYS A 44 -6.33 -15.21 -5.05
CA LYS A 44 -6.82 -13.99 -4.39
C LYS A 44 -6.16 -12.71 -4.88
N ALA A 45 -4.91 -12.74 -5.33
CA ALA A 45 -4.17 -11.55 -5.75
C ALA A 45 -2.92 -11.88 -6.54
N SER A 46 -2.47 -10.94 -7.37
CA SER A 46 -1.12 -10.93 -7.94
C SER A 46 -0.15 -10.34 -6.92
N MET A 47 1.01 -10.96 -6.77
CA MET A 47 2.08 -10.55 -5.85
C MET A 47 3.39 -10.39 -6.61
N GLU A 48 4.11 -9.33 -6.36
CA GLU A 48 5.47 -9.15 -6.88
C GLU A 48 6.48 -9.58 -5.81
N VAL A 49 7.53 -10.28 -6.23
CA VAL A 49 8.64 -10.69 -5.36
C VAL A 49 9.78 -9.70 -5.54
N PRO A 50 10.08 -8.87 -4.51
CA PRO A 50 11.14 -7.88 -4.57
C PRO A 50 12.52 -8.49 -4.36
N SER A 51 13.55 -7.84 -4.89
CA SER A 51 14.94 -8.20 -4.62
C SER A 51 15.33 -7.82 -3.18
N PRO A 52 15.89 -8.73 -2.38
CA PRO A 52 16.35 -8.42 -1.02
C PRO A 52 17.62 -7.54 -0.99
N GLN A 53 18.33 -7.42 -2.10
CA GLN A 53 19.59 -6.68 -2.20
C GLN A 53 19.88 -6.22 -3.64
N ALA A 54 20.76 -5.23 -3.77
CA ALA A 54 21.23 -4.75 -5.07
C ALA A 54 22.26 -5.72 -5.68
N GLY A 55 22.26 -5.82 -7.01
CA GLY A 55 23.21 -6.68 -7.72
C GLY A 55 22.92 -6.77 -9.21
N VAL A 56 23.71 -7.58 -9.93
CA VAL A 56 23.50 -7.87 -11.35
C VAL A 56 22.91 -9.26 -11.52
N VAL A 57 21.81 -9.38 -12.25
CA VAL A 57 21.16 -10.69 -12.53
C VAL A 57 22.10 -11.55 -13.36
N GLN A 58 22.52 -12.69 -12.83
CA GLN A 58 23.39 -13.61 -13.57
C GLN A 58 22.61 -14.67 -14.33
N LYS A 59 21.69 -15.34 -13.65
CA LYS A 59 20.89 -16.40 -14.24
C LYS A 59 19.51 -16.45 -13.63
N ILE A 60 18.50 -16.59 -14.48
CA ILE A 60 17.11 -16.80 -14.07
C ILE A 60 16.83 -18.31 -14.10
N LYS A 61 16.24 -18.82 -13.02
CA LYS A 61 15.93 -20.26 -12.85
C LYS A 61 14.45 -20.61 -13.04
N VAL A 62 13.60 -19.60 -13.20
CA VAL A 62 12.14 -19.75 -13.38
C VAL A 62 11.67 -19.05 -14.65
N LYS A 63 10.56 -19.50 -15.21
CA LYS A 63 9.92 -18.93 -16.40
C LYS A 63 8.44 -18.66 -16.11
N ALA A 64 7.82 -17.82 -16.93
CA ALA A 64 6.38 -17.65 -16.91
C ALA A 64 5.67 -19.00 -17.13
N GLY A 65 4.73 -19.33 -16.26
CA GLY A 65 4.02 -20.63 -16.22
C GLY A 65 4.61 -21.66 -15.26
N ASP A 66 5.82 -21.47 -14.73
CA ASP A 66 6.39 -22.37 -13.73
C ASP A 66 5.66 -22.23 -12.40
N LYS A 67 5.56 -23.32 -11.66
CA LYS A 67 4.99 -23.34 -10.32
C LYS A 67 6.09 -23.26 -9.28
N VAL A 68 5.94 -22.34 -8.34
CA VAL A 68 6.92 -22.07 -7.28
C VAL A 68 6.26 -22.08 -5.91
N SER A 69 7.05 -22.40 -4.90
CA SER A 69 6.63 -22.41 -3.49
C SER A 69 7.66 -21.64 -2.66
N GLU A 70 7.37 -21.37 -1.39
CA GLU A 70 8.31 -20.78 -0.45
C GLU A 70 9.68 -21.50 -0.53
N GLY A 71 10.77 -20.72 -0.52
CA GLY A 71 12.14 -21.20 -0.60
C GLY A 71 12.62 -21.62 -2.00
N SER A 72 11.74 -21.64 -3.03
CA SER A 72 12.15 -21.92 -4.42
C SER A 72 13.13 -20.86 -4.92
N VAL A 73 14.23 -21.28 -5.55
CA VAL A 73 15.24 -20.36 -6.10
C VAL A 73 14.75 -19.81 -7.43
N ILE A 74 14.60 -18.48 -7.52
CA ILE A 74 14.10 -17.77 -8.71
C ILE A 74 15.21 -17.32 -9.65
N LEU A 75 16.31 -16.78 -9.09
CA LEU A 75 17.45 -16.32 -9.87
C LEU A 75 18.72 -16.24 -9.01
N THR A 76 19.86 -15.95 -9.65
CA THR A 76 21.13 -15.67 -8.99
C THR A 76 21.57 -14.24 -9.29
N LEU A 77 22.02 -13.52 -8.24
CA LEU A 77 22.59 -12.18 -8.33
C LEU A 77 24.10 -12.21 -8.08
N ALA A 78 24.84 -11.46 -8.86
CA ALA A 78 26.21 -11.09 -8.55
C ALA A 78 26.20 -9.81 -7.71
N VAL A 79 26.60 -9.92 -6.45
CA VAL A 79 26.70 -8.79 -5.53
C VAL A 79 28.15 -8.38 -5.44
N THR A 80 28.45 -7.12 -5.78
CA THR A 80 29.76 -6.52 -5.50
C THR A 80 29.64 -5.83 -4.16
N GLU A 81 30.39 -6.27 -3.16
CA GLU A 81 30.50 -5.56 -1.88
C GLU A 81 31.07 -4.16 -2.14
N GLN A 82 30.18 -3.16 -2.24
CA GLN A 82 30.55 -1.78 -2.03
C GLN A 82 30.06 -1.37 -0.66
N SER A 83 31.02 -1.31 0.25
CA SER A 83 30.88 -0.70 1.56
C SER A 83 30.32 0.70 1.42
N ALA A 84 29.32 1.02 2.25
CA ALA A 84 28.99 2.40 2.53
C ALA A 84 30.21 3.06 3.18
N ASP A 85 30.83 4.03 2.52
CA ASP A 85 31.29 5.25 3.18
C ASP A 85 31.78 6.30 2.16
N SER A 86 31.33 7.53 2.41
CA SER A 86 32.00 8.83 2.28
C SER A 86 32.56 9.32 0.93
N THR A 87 32.03 10.48 0.60
CA THR A 87 32.71 11.75 0.35
C THR A 87 33.79 11.81 -0.75
N GLY A 88 33.51 12.68 -1.72
CA GLY A 88 34.57 13.59 -2.16
C GLY A 88 35.00 13.53 -3.62
N SER A 89 34.56 14.58 -4.32
CA SER A 89 35.40 15.40 -5.22
C SER A 89 35.94 14.82 -6.53
N GLY A 90 35.39 15.35 -7.60
CA GLY A 90 36.13 16.01 -8.67
C GLY A 90 36.76 15.15 -9.74
N THR A 91 36.32 15.27 -10.95
CA THR A 91 37.10 15.90 -12.05
C THR A 91 36.42 15.60 -13.41
N THR A 92 36.08 16.66 -14.08
CA THR A 92 35.81 16.90 -15.48
C THR A 92 36.26 15.86 -16.51
N ASN A 93 35.39 15.53 -17.48
CA ASN A 93 35.69 15.80 -18.89
C ASN A 93 34.44 15.89 -19.76
N GLU A 94 34.48 16.90 -20.60
CA GLU A 94 33.54 17.35 -21.61
C GLU A 94 33.29 16.30 -22.70
N THR A 95 32.12 16.21 -23.27
CA THR A 95 31.80 16.72 -24.63
C THR A 95 30.50 16.14 -25.18
N SER A 96 29.69 17.04 -25.65
CA SER A 96 28.70 17.01 -26.72
C SER A 96 27.23 17.18 -26.34
N GLU A 97 26.85 18.40 -26.64
CA GLU A 97 25.49 18.96 -26.68
C GLU A 97 24.50 18.12 -27.51
N LYS A 98 23.30 17.94 -26.95
CA LYS A 98 22.09 18.11 -27.75
C LYS A 98 20.97 18.68 -26.86
N THR A 99 20.67 19.90 -27.13
CA THR A 99 19.62 20.76 -26.56
C THR A 99 18.27 20.06 -26.56
N VAL A 100 17.71 19.81 -25.39
CA VAL A 100 16.29 19.61 -25.18
C VAL A 100 15.86 20.57 -24.08
N ALA A 101 14.88 21.43 -24.39
CA ALA A 101 14.39 22.49 -23.54
C ALA A 101 14.03 21.96 -22.15
N ALA A 102 14.73 22.44 -21.13
CA ALA A 102 14.44 22.21 -19.73
C ALA A 102 13.17 22.97 -19.36
N LEU A 103 12.09 22.21 -19.12
CA LEU A 103 11.01 22.68 -18.28
C LEU A 103 11.58 22.84 -16.88
N THR A 104 11.78 24.09 -16.47
CA THR A 104 12.21 24.45 -15.11
C THR A 104 11.18 23.95 -14.09
N ALA A 105 11.54 22.87 -13.38
CA ALA A 105 10.84 22.51 -12.15
C ALA A 105 10.94 23.68 -11.16
N PRO A 106 9.86 24.03 -10.45
CA PRO A 106 9.95 25.06 -9.43
C PRO A 106 10.91 24.60 -8.35
N THR A 107 11.98 25.37 -8.15
CA THR A 107 12.91 25.19 -7.04
C THR A 107 12.15 25.52 -5.76
N PHE A 108 11.71 24.49 -5.04
CA PHE A 108 11.25 24.66 -3.68
C PHE A 108 12.46 25.06 -2.84
N GLY A 109 12.50 26.33 -2.44
CA GLY A 109 13.50 26.85 -1.53
C GLY A 109 13.54 26.00 -0.27
N THR A 110 14.72 25.60 0.15
CA THR A 110 14.98 24.97 1.45
C THR A 110 14.54 25.94 2.54
N ILE A 111 13.33 25.73 3.09
CA ILE A 111 12.82 26.49 4.22
C ILE A 111 13.59 26.01 5.45
N SER A 112 14.30 26.93 6.09
CA SER A 112 14.99 26.70 7.35
C SER A 112 14.02 26.18 8.42
N PRO A 113 14.38 25.21 9.30
CA PRO A 113 13.48 24.61 10.28
C PRO A 113 12.85 25.60 11.29
N GLN A 114 13.26 26.84 11.29
CA GLN A 114 12.84 27.87 12.27
C GLN A 114 11.50 28.58 11.96
N SER A 115 10.77 28.21 10.91
CA SER A 115 9.55 28.92 10.51
C SER A 115 8.32 28.02 10.26
N ILE A 116 8.25 26.82 10.84
CA ILE A 116 7.01 26.03 10.78
C ILE A 116 5.97 26.72 11.70
N PRO A 117 4.84 27.20 11.17
CA PRO A 117 3.81 27.80 12.01
C PRO A 117 3.31 26.75 13.02
N HIS A 118 3.30 27.07 14.30
CA HIS A 118 2.72 26.20 15.31
C HIS A 118 1.20 26.15 15.11
N GLY A 119 0.68 24.96 14.84
CA GLY A 119 -0.75 24.65 14.86
C GLY A 119 -1.21 24.30 16.29
N ASP A 120 -2.53 24.16 16.48
CA ASP A 120 -3.11 23.66 17.73
C ASP A 120 -2.62 22.24 18.05
N ILE A 121 -2.31 21.47 17.00
CA ILE A 121 -1.75 20.12 17.05
C ILE A 121 -0.52 20.08 16.16
N HIS A 122 0.55 19.42 16.60
CA HIS A 122 1.72 19.12 15.77
C HIS A 122 1.90 17.61 15.61
N ALA A 123 2.21 17.15 14.39
CA ALA A 123 2.46 15.77 14.04
C ALA A 123 3.77 15.61 13.24
N ASP A 124 4.48 14.49 13.41
CA ASP A 124 5.57 14.14 12.50
C ASP A 124 5.00 13.83 11.11
N VAL A 125 3.86 13.12 11.09
CA VAL A 125 3.16 12.76 9.85
C VAL A 125 1.67 13.07 9.97
N VAL A 126 1.17 13.89 9.05
CA VAL A 126 -0.27 14.06 8.83
C VAL A 126 -0.69 13.18 7.66
N VAL A 127 -1.83 12.50 7.81
CA VAL A 127 -2.48 11.78 6.72
C VAL A 127 -3.84 12.40 6.46
N LEU A 128 -4.08 12.87 5.24
CA LEU A 128 -5.34 13.50 4.83
C LEU A 128 -6.22 12.49 4.09
N GLY A 129 -7.24 12.00 4.75
CA GLY A 129 -8.17 10.99 4.29
C GLY A 129 -7.91 9.61 4.89
N ALA A 130 -8.96 9.00 5.44
CA ALA A 130 -8.91 7.68 6.08
C ALA A 130 -9.47 6.56 5.20
N GLY A 131 -9.30 6.64 3.89
CA GLY A 131 -9.53 5.53 2.97
C GLY A 131 -8.48 4.41 3.15
N PRO A 132 -8.55 3.31 2.37
CA PRO A 132 -7.63 2.16 2.53
C PRO A 132 -6.15 2.55 2.50
N GLY A 133 -5.73 3.40 1.58
CA GLY A 133 -4.36 3.91 1.54
C GLY A 133 -4.01 4.76 2.76
N GLY A 134 -4.92 5.68 3.15
CA GLY A 134 -4.67 6.62 4.23
C GLY A 134 -4.56 5.96 5.60
N TYR A 135 -5.53 5.12 6.01
CA TYR A 135 -5.40 4.45 7.31
C TYR A 135 -4.21 3.47 7.35
N SER A 136 -3.89 2.82 6.22
CA SER A 136 -2.72 1.94 6.14
C SER A 136 -1.42 2.72 6.31
N ALA A 137 -1.29 3.86 5.63
CA ALA A 137 -0.14 4.75 5.78
C ALA A 137 -0.02 5.30 7.22
N ALA A 138 -1.14 5.74 7.81
CA ALA A 138 -1.17 6.22 9.18
C ALA A 138 -0.75 5.15 10.19
N PHE A 139 -1.25 3.91 10.04
CA PHE A 139 -0.89 2.80 10.90
C PHE A 139 0.60 2.46 10.77
N ARG A 140 1.11 2.40 9.54
CA ARG A 140 2.52 2.12 9.31
C ARG A 140 3.43 3.20 9.88
N ALA A 141 3.10 4.48 9.71
CA ALA A 141 3.86 5.58 10.29
C ALA A 141 3.89 5.51 11.83
N ALA A 142 2.75 5.20 12.45
CA ALA A 142 2.66 5.00 13.90
C ALA A 142 3.45 3.78 14.38
N ASP A 143 3.43 2.65 13.66
CA ASP A 143 4.23 1.45 13.95
C ASP A 143 5.74 1.72 13.84
N LEU A 144 6.14 2.72 13.05
CA LEU A 144 7.52 3.25 12.95
C LEU A 144 7.85 4.30 14.03
N GLY A 145 6.98 4.48 15.02
CA GLY A 145 7.21 5.38 16.16
C GLY A 145 6.94 6.86 15.88
N LYS A 146 6.30 7.20 14.75
CA LYS A 146 5.95 8.59 14.41
C LYS A 146 4.69 9.03 15.13
N LYS A 147 4.64 10.31 15.52
CA LYS A 147 3.42 10.97 15.99
C LYS A 147 2.53 11.27 14.78
N VAL A 148 1.38 10.59 14.68
CA VAL A 148 0.51 10.65 13.51
C VAL A 148 -0.82 11.31 13.82
N VAL A 149 -1.24 12.22 12.94
CA VAL A 149 -2.59 12.78 12.89
C VAL A 149 -3.26 12.32 11.62
N LEU A 150 -4.43 11.68 11.75
CA LEU A 150 -5.27 11.23 10.64
C LEU A 150 -6.49 12.14 10.54
N ILE A 151 -6.61 12.88 9.45
CA ILE A 151 -7.74 13.79 9.20
C ILE A 151 -8.74 13.09 8.29
N GLU A 152 -10.01 12.98 8.75
CA GLU A 152 -11.08 12.35 7.97
C GLU A 152 -12.34 13.22 8.01
N ARG A 153 -12.88 13.52 6.82
CA ARG A 153 -14.07 14.38 6.72
C ARG A 153 -15.38 13.70 7.16
N TYR A 154 -15.43 12.38 7.10
CA TYR A 154 -16.59 11.60 7.53
C TYR A 154 -16.45 11.16 8.99
N SER A 155 -17.55 10.76 9.59
CA SER A 155 -17.59 10.30 10.98
C SER A 155 -16.99 8.90 11.19
N THR A 156 -16.72 8.17 10.11
CA THR A 156 -16.19 6.80 10.13
C THR A 156 -14.92 6.70 9.30
N LEU A 157 -13.97 5.88 9.77
CA LEU A 157 -12.78 5.53 9.00
C LEU A 157 -13.12 4.51 7.92
N GLY A 158 -12.21 4.33 6.94
CA GLY A 158 -12.31 3.33 5.89
C GLY A 158 -12.69 3.88 4.52
N GLY A 159 -13.06 5.17 4.45
CA GLY A 159 -13.37 5.87 3.19
C GLY A 159 -14.54 5.24 2.43
N VAL A 160 -14.61 5.54 1.13
CA VAL A 160 -15.65 5.02 0.21
C VAL A 160 -15.60 3.49 0.12
N CYS A 161 -14.42 2.91 0.02
CA CYS A 161 -14.28 1.47 -0.16
C CYS A 161 -14.97 0.66 0.95
N LEU A 162 -14.72 1.00 2.21
CA LEU A 162 -15.24 0.24 3.34
C LEU A 162 -16.70 0.57 3.63
N ASN A 163 -17.10 1.84 3.51
CA ASN A 163 -18.43 2.27 3.96
C ASN A 163 -19.52 2.12 2.89
N VAL A 164 -19.20 2.38 1.62
CA VAL A 164 -20.23 2.45 0.55
C VAL A 164 -19.83 1.77 -0.77
N GLY A 165 -18.60 1.23 -0.86
CA GLY A 165 -18.03 0.65 -2.08
C GLY A 165 -17.73 -0.84 -1.96
N CYS A 166 -16.45 -1.19 -1.91
CA CYS A 166 -15.95 -2.57 -2.03
C CYS A 166 -16.56 -3.54 -1.02
N ILE A 167 -16.67 -3.14 0.24
CA ILE A 167 -17.14 -4.06 1.29
C ILE A 167 -18.62 -4.33 1.19
N PRO A 168 -19.53 -3.34 1.11
CA PRO A 168 -20.95 -3.62 0.94
C PRO A 168 -21.25 -4.36 -0.37
N SER A 169 -20.58 -4.05 -1.47
CA SER A 169 -20.79 -4.75 -2.74
C SER A 169 -20.34 -6.21 -2.66
N LYS A 170 -19.14 -6.49 -2.08
CA LYS A 170 -18.67 -7.87 -1.89
C LYS A 170 -19.59 -8.68 -0.97
N ALA A 171 -20.12 -8.06 0.08
CA ALA A 171 -21.09 -8.72 0.95
C ALA A 171 -22.34 -9.16 0.17
N LEU A 172 -22.93 -8.25 -0.61
CA LEU A 172 -24.12 -8.55 -1.41
C LEU A 172 -23.82 -9.56 -2.53
N LEU A 173 -22.68 -9.44 -3.22
CA LEU A 173 -22.26 -10.38 -4.25
C LEU A 173 -22.03 -11.78 -3.67
N HIS A 174 -21.50 -11.90 -2.44
CA HIS A 174 -21.37 -13.19 -1.77
C HIS A 174 -22.76 -13.84 -1.56
N ALA A 175 -23.74 -13.08 -1.08
CA ALA A 175 -25.10 -13.61 -0.91
C ALA A 175 -25.72 -14.04 -2.26
N ALA A 176 -25.51 -13.25 -3.32
CA ALA A 176 -25.97 -13.60 -4.68
C ALA A 176 -25.26 -14.86 -5.19
N LYS A 177 -23.94 -14.98 -4.96
CA LYS A 177 -23.16 -16.18 -5.36
C LYS A 177 -23.71 -17.46 -4.73
N VAL A 178 -24.04 -17.45 -3.44
CA VAL A 178 -24.63 -18.61 -2.75
C VAL A 178 -25.94 -19.06 -3.42
N ILE A 179 -26.79 -18.11 -3.85
CA ILE A 179 -28.02 -18.43 -4.57
C ILE A 179 -27.73 -19.07 -5.93
N THR A 180 -26.73 -18.55 -6.64
CA THR A 180 -26.32 -19.11 -7.95
C THR A 180 -25.74 -20.50 -7.80
N GLU A 181 -24.84 -20.70 -6.84
CA GLU A 181 -24.23 -22.01 -6.56
C GLU A 181 -25.30 -23.05 -6.17
N ALA A 182 -26.28 -22.68 -5.36
CA ALA A 182 -27.42 -23.56 -5.03
C ALA A 182 -28.25 -23.95 -6.26
N LYS A 183 -28.34 -23.06 -7.26
CA LYS A 183 -29.01 -23.37 -8.52
C LYS A 183 -28.18 -24.28 -9.42
N ASP A 184 -26.87 -24.03 -9.48
CA ASP A 184 -25.96 -24.79 -10.36
C ASP A 184 -25.88 -26.27 -9.99
N VAL A 185 -25.98 -26.62 -8.70
CA VAL A 185 -25.97 -28.03 -8.25
C VAL A 185 -27.25 -28.79 -8.60
N GLU A 186 -28.30 -28.15 -9.14
CA GLU A 186 -29.48 -28.85 -9.69
C GLU A 186 -29.07 -29.83 -10.80
N SER A 187 -28.05 -29.45 -11.61
CA SER A 187 -27.51 -30.32 -12.66
C SER A 187 -26.81 -31.60 -12.11
N HIS A 188 -26.45 -31.60 -10.84
CA HIS A 188 -25.85 -32.74 -10.14
C HIS A 188 -26.88 -33.56 -9.34
N GLY A 189 -28.18 -33.28 -9.52
CA GLY A 189 -29.28 -34.00 -8.87
C GLY A 189 -29.65 -33.48 -7.47
N ILE A 190 -29.17 -32.32 -7.05
CA ILE A 190 -29.50 -31.68 -5.77
C ILE A 190 -30.36 -30.46 -6.05
N VAL A 191 -31.63 -30.52 -5.68
CA VAL A 191 -32.62 -29.46 -5.96
C VAL A 191 -32.97 -28.71 -4.68
N PHE A 192 -32.71 -27.39 -4.68
CA PHE A 192 -33.16 -26.48 -3.64
C PHE A 192 -34.47 -25.82 -4.10
N GLY A 193 -35.34 -25.51 -3.16
CA GLY A 193 -36.55 -24.73 -3.45
C GLY A 193 -36.21 -23.27 -3.79
N LYS A 194 -37.18 -22.50 -4.28
CA LYS A 194 -37.03 -21.08 -4.54
C LYS A 194 -36.61 -20.33 -3.26
N PRO A 195 -35.54 -19.51 -3.29
CA PRO A 195 -35.11 -18.79 -2.12
C PRO A 195 -36.16 -17.73 -1.72
N GLN A 196 -36.42 -17.63 -0.42
CA GLN A 196 -37.19 -16.52 0.15
C GLN A 196 -36.19 -15.47 0.63
N ILE A 197 -36.31 -14.25 0.08
CA ILE A 197 -35.35 -13.16 0.37
C ILE A 197 -36.06 -12.12 1.24
N ASP A 198 -35.56 -11.98 2.49
CA ASP A 198 -35.90 -10.87 3.38
C ASP A 198 -34.89 -9.75 3.16
N ILE A 199 -35.29 -8.74 2.40
CA ILE A 199 -34.39 -7.65 2.00
C ILE A 199 -33.92 -6.79 3.19
N ASP A 200 -34.74 -6.67 4.22
CA ASP A 200 -34.39 -5.85 5.39
C ASP A 200 -33.37 -6.56 6.27
N LYS A 201 -33.47 -7.88 6.42
CA LYS A 201 -32.44 -8.68 7.07
C LYS A 201 -31.15 -8.70 6.28
N LEU A 202 -31.21 -8.77 4.97
CA LEU A 202 -30.02 -8.71 4.10
C LEU A 202 -29.30 -7.34 4.24
N ARG A 203 -30.06 -6.25 4.26
CA ARG A 203 -29.52 -4.91 4.51
C ARG A 203 -28.88 -4.81 5.90
N ALA A 204 -29.58 -5.27 6.93
CA ALA A 204 -29.08 -5.24 8.31
C ALA A 204 -27.78 -6.07 8.45
N TRP A 205 -27.71 -7.23 7.81
CA TRP A 205 -26.51 -8.03 7.77
C TRP A 205 -25.34 -7.29 7.09
N LYS A 206 -25.58 -6.70 5.91
CA LYS A 206 -24.58 -5.87 5.21
C LYS A 206 -24.06 -4.75 6.11
N GLU A 207 -24.93 -4.00 6.78
CA GLU A 207 -24.55 -2.93 7.71
C GLU A 207 -23.76 -3.47 8.91
N SER A 208 -24.08 -4.67 9.39
CA SER A 208 -23.32 -5.30 10.47
C SER A 208 -21.87 -5.61 10.07
N VAL A 209 -21.66 -6.03 8.82
CA VAL A 209 -20.30 -6.28 8.27
C VAL A 209 -19.49 -4.98 8.23
N ILE A 210 -20.09 -3.91 7.68
CA ILE A 210 -19.45 -2.58 7.63
C ILE A 210 -19.13 -2.11 9.06
N GLY A 211 -20.09 -2.18 9.96
CA GLY A 211 -19.95 -1.74 11.35
C GLY A 211 -18.86 -2.50 12.13
N LYS A 212 -18.69 -3.80 11.89
CA LYS A 212 -17.59 -4.58 12.50
C LYS A 212 -16.22 -4.08 12.03
N LEU A 213 -16.06 -3.84 10.73
CA LEU A 213 -14.80 -3.41 10.16
C LEU A 213 -14.44 -1.96 10.55
N THR A 214 -15.40 -1.04 10.52
CA THR A 214 -15.17 0.35 10.95
C THR A 214 -14.82 0.45 12.43
N LYS A 215 -15.48 -0.34 13.29
CA LYS A 215 -15.11 -0.46 14.71
C LYS A 215 -13.69 -1.01 14.88
N GLY A 216 -13.31 -2.00 14.08
CA GLY A 216 -11.95 -2.55 14.07
C GLY A 216 -10.90 -1.50 13.73
N LEU A 217 -11.10 -0.72 12.66
CA LEU A 217 -10.18 0.37 12.29
C LEU A 217 -10.05 1.42 13.40
N LYS A 218 -11.17 1.81 14.02
CA LYS A 218 -11.15 2.77 15.14
C LYS A 218 -10.34 2.22 16.33
N ALA A 219 -10.51 0.94 16.65
CA ALA A 219 -9.75 0.27 17.71
C ALA A 219 -8.25 0.23 17.39
N LEU A 220 -7.88 -0.12 16.15
CA LEU A 220 -6.49 -0.15 15.68
C LEU A 220 -5.83 1.24 15.70
N ALA A 221 -6.55 2.30 15.30
CA ALA A 221 -6.06 3.66 15.40
C ALA A 221 -5.79 4.07 16.86
N LYS A 222 -6.73 3.74 17.76
CA LYS A 222 -6.57 3.99 19.20
C LYS A 222 -5.39 3.24 19.80
N GLN A 223 -5.22 1.96 19.46
CA GLN A 223 -4.11 1.13 19.93
C GLN A 223 -2.75 1.74 19.55
N ARG A 224 -2.66 2.31 18.35
CA ARG A 224 -1.46 2.99 17.82
C ARG A 224 -1.32 4.44 18.26
N LYS A 225 -2.21 4.93 19.11
CA LYS A 225 -2.23 6.31 19.61
C LYS A 225 -2.29 7.36 18.47
N ILE A 226 -2.92 7.00 17.35
CA ILE A 226 -3.15 7.91 16.24
C ILE A 226 -4.24 8.89 16.65
N GLU A 227 -3.97 10.17 16.52
CA GLU A 227 -4.97 11.23 16.75
C GLU A 227 -5.84 11.36 15.49
N VAL A 228 -7.12 11.02 15.62
CA VAL A 228 -8.09 11.13 14.52
C VAL A 228 -8.85 12.44 14.67
N VAL A 229 -8.71 13.32 13.68
CA VAL A 229 -9.42 14.60 13.60
C VAL A 229 -10.52 14.51 12.55
N HIS A 230 -11.77 14.54 13.00
CA HIS A 230 -12.92 14.53 12.08
C HIS A 230 -13.21 15.95 11.56
N GLY A 231 -13.05 16.14 10.26
CA GLY A 231 -13.28 17.41 9.60
C GLY A 231 -12.67 17.51 8.21
N SER A 232 -12.98 18.59 7.53
CA SER A 232 -12.45 18.89 6.19
C SER A 232 -11.17 19.69 6.30
N GLY A 233 -10.06 19.10 5.84
CA GLY A 233 -8.74 19.75 5.83
C GLY A 233 -8.53 20.65 4.61
N LYS A 234 -7.92 21.83 4.84
CA LYS A 234 -7.47 22.76 3.81
C LYS A 234 -6.06 23.22 4.14
N PHE A 235 -5.13 23.08 3.21
CA PHE A 235 -3.79 23.63 3.36
C PHE A 235 -3.82 25.15 3.47
N LEU A 236 -3.22 25.69 4.51
CA LEU A 236 -2.93 27.12 4.68
C LEU A 236 -1.51 27.44 4.20
N THR A 237 -0.58 26.54 4.48
CA THR A 237 0.83 26.63 4.08
C THR A 237 1.32 25.21 3.71
N PRO A 238 2.54 25.03 3.17
CA PRO A 238 3.10 23.70 2.93
C PRO A 238 3.22 22.80 4.17
N TYR A 239 3.15 23.38 5.39
CA TYR A 239 3.33 22.66 6.66
C TYR A 239 2.19 22.87 7.67
N LEU A 240 1.07 23.46 7.22
CA LEU A 240 -0.07 23.76 8.08
C LEU A 240 -1.40 23.48 7.38
N ILE A 241 -2.23 22.62 7.98
CA ILE A 241 -3.60 22.34 7.54
C ILE A 241 -4.58 22.92 8.55
N GLN A 242 -5.57 23.65 8.05
CA GLN A 242 -6.76 24.02 8.81
C GLN A 242 -7.81 22.92 8.64
N VAL A 243 -8.35 22.41 9.73
CA VAL A 243 -9.41 21.40 9.74
C VAL A 243 -10.69 22.03 10.26
N LYS A 244 -11.71 22.10 9.40
CA LYS A 244 -13.06 22.54 9.78
C LYS A 244 -13.80 21.36 10.38
N THR A 245 -13.97 21.37 11.70
CA THR A 245 -14.69 20.36 12.47
C THR A 245 -16.12 20.82 12.79
N THR A 246 -16.92 19.95 13.39
CA THR A 246 -18.27 20.30 13.91
C THR A 246 -18.20 21.24 15.12
N GLU A 247 -17.09 21.24 15.85
CA GLU A 247 -16.87 22.04 17.06
C GLU A 247 -16.16 23.37 16.79
N GLY A 248 -15.75 23.62 15.53
CA GLY A 248 -15.00 24.80 15.14
C GLY A 248 -13.85 24.50 14.18
N GLN A 249 -12.84 25.33 14.23
CA GLN A 249 -11.64 25.16 13.39
C GLN A 249 -10.47 24.77 14.27
N LYS A 250 -9.67 23.80 13.79
CA LYS A 250 -8.40 23.39 14.38
C LYS A 250 -7.30 23.53 13.33
N THR A 251 -6.09 23.81 13.77
CA THR A 251 -4.90 23.84 12.90
C THR A 251 -3.96 22.70 13.25
N VAL A 252 -3.45 22.02 12.22
CA VAL A 252 -2.50 20.92 12.38
C VAL A 252 -1.24 21.28 11.62
N SER A 253 -0.13 21.46 12.34
CA SER A 253 1.21 21.59 11.76
C SER A 253 1.88 20.21 11.68
N PHE A 254 2.78 20.03 10.72
CA PHE A 254 3.39 18.73 10.45
C PHE A 254 4.74 18.86 9.74
N ASP A 255 5.58 17.82 9.87
CA ASP A 255 6.83 17.69 9.12
C ASP A 255 6.59 17.10 7.74
N HIS A 256 5.73 16.06 7.67
CA HIS A 256 5.38 15.35 6.43
C HIS A 256 3.86 15.19 6.29
N CYS A 257 3.38 15.21 5.05
CA CYS A 257 1.96 15.00 4.75
C CYS A 257 1.79 13.91 3.68
N ILE A 258 0.83 13.01 3.91
CA ILE A 258 0.36 12.02 2.94
C ILE A 258 -1.09 12.36 2.60
N ILE A 259 -1.42 12.38 1.28
CA ILE A 259 -2.75 12.73 0.76
C ILE A 259 -3.34 11.52 0.03
#